data_657cd56d63e50734a442aec976f949ea
#
_entry.id   657cd56d63e50734a442aec976f949ea
#
_cell.length_a   1.000
_cell.length_b   1.000
_cell.length_c   1.000
_cell.angle_alpha   90.00
_cell.angle_beta   90.00
_cell.angle_gamma   90.00
#
_symmetry.space_group_name_H-M   'P 1'
#
loop_
_entity.id
_entity.type
_entity.pdbx_description
1 polymer ?
#
loop_
_entity_poly.entity_id
_entity_poly.type
_entity_poly.pdbx_seq_one_letter_code
_entity_poly.pdbx_strand_id
1 'polypeptide(L)'
;MFTGIVQAVGQIRSVRPIQVSLVSPDAPAGDRAGLRLSVGFGALPSDDIAIGDSIAINGACMTVVALDETSFEVDVSKESLMRTVRLDQPGSVNLEKAMRASDRFGGHMVSGHVDDTAPIASILPQGESWQLNVLLPKSLSAYVTAKGSIALDGVSLTVNSVIDQADGTLVSINLIPHTWQSTTLHLRRPGERLNVEVDQLAKQVERILQRLQSSH
;
A
#
# COMPACT_ATOMS: atom_id res chain seq x y z
N MET A 1 -7.69 -5.63 -8.47
CA MET A 1 -6.60 -6.57 -8.15
C MET A 1 -5.32 -6.07 -8.78
N PHE A 2 -4.21 -6.23 -8.06
CA PHE A 2 -2.88 -5.77 -8.41
C PHE A 2 -1.89 -6.91 -8.23
N THR A 3 -0.65 -6.71 -8.64
CA THR A 3 0.44 -7.69 -8.53
C THR A 3 1.51 -7.26 -7.53
N GLY A 4 1.50 -5.99 -7.12
CA GLY A 4 2.56 -5.36 -6.34
C GLY A 4 3.82 -5.04 -7.16
N ILE A 5 3.69 -5.03 -8.47
CA ILE A 5 4.76 -4.56 -9.38
C ILE A 5 4.48 -3.09 -9.71
N VAL A 6 5.19 -2.21 -9.03
CA VAL A 6 5.07 -0.76 -9.24
C VAL A 6 5.42 -0.41 -10.68
N GLN A 7 4.52 0.30 -11.34
CA GLN A 7 4.67 0.68 -12.75
C GLN A 7 5.29 2.08 -12.91
N ALA A 8 5.08 2.96 -11.92
CA ALA A 8 5.67 4.29 -11.91
C ALA A 8 5.70 4.88 -10.50
N VAL A 9 6.54 5.89 -10.32
CA VAL A 9 6.45 6.82 -9.19
C VAL A 9 5.71 8.05 -9.68
N GLY A 10 4.52 8.27 -9.13
CA GLY A 10 3.74 9.48 -9.33
C GLY A 10 3.89 10.46 -8.17
N GLN A 11 3.06 11.51 -8.17
CA GLN A 11 3.10 12.52 -7.14
C GLN A 11 1.70 13.00 -6.75
N ILE A 12 1.35 12.92 -5.48
CA ILE A 12 0.21 13.66 -4.95
C ILE A 12 0.56 15.15 -5.04
N ARG A 13 -0.15 15.88 -5.91
CA ARG A 13 0.07 17.30 -6.17
C ARG A 13 -0.71 18.17 -5.20
N SER A 14 -1.94 17.77 -4.89
CA SER A 14 -2.81 18.49 -3.97
C SER A 14 -3.76 17.54 -3.24
N VAL A 15 -4.15 17.96 -2.05
CA VAL A 15 -5.10 17.27 -1.17
C VAL A 15 -6.14 18.28 -0.74
N ARG A 16 -7.43 17.96 -0.91
CA ARG A 16 -8.55 18.83 -0.52
C ARG A 16 -9.65 18.02 0.15
N PRO A 17 -10.39 18.57 1.13
CA PRO A 17 -11.57 17.92 1.68
C PRO A 17 -12.60 17.64 0.59
N ILE A 18 -13.27 16.49 0.64
CA ILE A 18 -14.43 16.22 -0.22
C ILE A 18 -15.57 17.11 0.28
N GLN A 19 -16.12 17.94 -0.62
CA GLN A 19 -17.33 18.68 -0.32
C GLN A 19 -18.54 17.74 -0.41
N VAL A 20 -19.02 17.30 0.75
CA VAL A 20 -20.24 16.47 0.82
C VAL A 20 -21.43 17.40 0.85
N SER A 21 -22.12 17.56 -0.27
CA SER A 21 -23.38 18.36 -0.37
C SER A 21 -24.55 17.76 0.42
N LEU A 22 -24.35 16.63 1.11
CA LEU A 22 -25.38 15.85 1.81
C LEU A 22 -25.09 15.64 3.31
N VAL A 23 -24.18 16.40 3.91
CA VAL A 23 -24.05 16.37 5.38
C VAL A 23 -25.21 17.16 5.95
N SER A 24 -26.09 16.50 6.72
CA SER A 24 -27.10 17.19 7.51
C SER A 24 -26.47 18.35 8.28
N PRO A 25 -27.13 19.52 8.37
CA PRO A 25 -26.64 20.65 9.16
C PRO A 25 -26.34 20.30 10.63
N ASP A 26 -26.86 19.17 11.11
CA ASP A 26 -26.71 18.68 12.49
C ASP A 26 -25.56 17.64 12.66
N ALA A 27 -24.74 17.40 11.62
CA ALA A 27 -23.60 16.52 11.77
C ALA A 27 -22.53 17.11 12.72
N PRO A 28 -22.03 16.36 13.70
CA PRO A 28 -21.04 16.88 14.66
C PRO A 28 -19.81 17.41 13.92
N ALA A 29 -19.28 18.54 14.36
CA ALA A 29 -18.13 19.25 13.80
C ALA A 29 -16.80 18.46 13.79
N GLY A 30 -16.83 17.14 13.98
CA GLY A 30 -15.70 16.20 13.98
C GLY A 30 -15.73 15.16 12.86
N ASP A 31 -16.76 15.12 12.04
CA ASP A 31 -16.84 14.13 10.96
C ASP A 31 -16.12 14.71 9.73
N ARG A 32 -14.79 14.58 9.73
CA ARG A 32 -13.99 14.97 8.55
C ARG A 32 -14.46 14.12 7.38
N ALA A 33 -14.97 14.78 6.35
CA ALA A 33 -15.18 14.18 5.05
C ALA A 33 -13.86 13.55 4.57
N GLY A 34 -13.95 12.55 3.71
CA GLY A 34 -12.76 12.02 3.04
C GLY A 34 -11.99 13.12 2.30
N LEU A 35 -10.87 12.77 1.73
CA LEU A 35 -10.01 13.69 0.98
C LEU A 35 -10.06 13.36 -0.51
N ARG A 36 -10.09 14.39 -1.36
CA ARG A 36 -9.83 14.26 -2.79
C ARG A 36 -8.39 14.62 -3.08
N LEU A 37 -7.68 13.68 -3.73
CA LEU A 37 -6.30 13.82 -4.13
C LEU A 37 -6.23 14.07 -5.64
N SER A 38 -5.37 15.02 -6.06
CA SER A 38 -4.90 15.11 -7.44
C SER A 38 -3.52 14.49 -7.52
N VAL A 39 -3.36 13.46 -8.37
CA VAL A 39 -2.15 12.65 -8.48
C VAL A 39 -1.61 12.72 -9.91
N GLY A 40 -0.39 13.22 -10.06
CA GLY A 40 0.33 13.22 -11.33
C GLY A 40 0.80 11.82 -11.68
N PHE A 41 0.64 11.43 -12.94
CA PHE A 41 0.96 10.08 -13.44
C PHE A 41 2.46 9.72 -13.32
N GLY A 42 3.37 10.73 -13.34
CA GLY A 42 4.78 10.44 -13.52
C GLY A 42 5.03 9.76 -14.87
N ALA A 43 5.67 8.60 -14.84
CA ALA A 43 5.90 7.78 -16.04
C ALA A 43 4.82 6.70 -16.27
N LEU A 44 3.72 6.70 -15.52
CA LEU A 44 2.64 5.74 -15.69
C LEU A 44 1.93 6.01 -17.04
N PRO A 45 1.87 5.02 -17.98
CA PRO A 45 1.09 5.18 -19.20
C PRO A 45 -0.38 5.44 -18.87
N SER A 46 -0.93 6.54 -19.39
CA SER A 46 -2.28 7.00 -19.04
C SER A 46 -3.31 6.87 -20.16
N ASP A 47 -2.90 6.45 -21.34
CA ASP A 47 -3.71 6.35 -22.56
C ASP A 47 -4.88 5.36 -22.46
N ASP A 48 -4.82 4.44 -21.53
CA ASP A 48 -5.83 3.40 -21.28
C ASP A 48 -6.55 3.55 -19.92
N ILE A 49 -6.35 4.66 -19.22
CA ILE A 49 -7.00 4.92 -17.94
C ILE A 49 -8.33 5.66 -18.18
N ALA A 50 -9.39 5.19 -17.52
CA ALA A 50 -10.71 5.77 -17.57
C ALA A 50 -11.26 6.09 -16.18
N ILE A 51 -12.25 6.99 -16.10
CA ILE A 51 -13.03 7.21 -14.86
C ILE A 51 -13.69 5.88 -14.47
N GLY A 52 -13.55 5.50 -13.20
CA GLY A 52 -14.03 4.24 -12.65
C GLY A 52 -12.93 3.18 -12.54
N ASP A 53 -11.78 3.36 -13.18
CA ASP A 53 -10.66 2.43 -13.05
C ASP A 53 -10.04 2.49 -11.65
N SER A 54 -9.44 1.37 -11.26
CA SER A 54 -8.70 1.28 -10.00
C SER A 54 -7.20 1.46 -10.23
N ILE A 55 -6.60 2.33 -9.43
CA ILE A 55 -5.14 2.53 -9.34
C ILE A 55 -4.72 2.34 -7.89
N ALA A 56 -3.70 1.53 -7.64
CA ALA A 56 -3.07 1.44 -6.33
C ALA A 56 -2.10 2.62 -6.13
N ILE A 57 -2.30 3.37 -5.05
CA ILE A 57 -1.46 4.50 -4.63
C ILE A 57 -0.79 4.11 -3.31
N ASN A 58 0.53 3.91 -3.30
CA ASN A 58 1.26 3.31 -2.17
C ASN A 58 0.57 2.05 -1.63
N GLY A 59 0.04 1.21 -2.53
CA GLY A 59 -0.65 -0.04 -2.19
C GLY A 59 -2.12 0.11 -1.81
N ALA A 60 -2.66 1.32 -1.71
CA ALA A 60 -4.08 1.53 -1.44
C ALA A 60 -4.87 1.63 -2.75
N CYS A 61 -5.86 0.75 -2.94
CA CYS A 61 -6.75 0.74 -4.11
C CYS A 61 -7.66 1.97 -4.09
N MET A 62 -7.56 2.80 -5.12
CA MET A 62 -8.35 4.01 -5.29
C MET A 62 -9.04 4.02 -6.65
N THR A 63 -10.26 4.53 -6.68
CA THR A 63 -11.04 4.65 -7.92
C THR A 63 -10.82 6.03 -8.53
N VAL A 64 -10.49 6.08 -9.81
CA VAL A 64 -10.37 7.32 -10.58
C VAL A 64 -11.73 7.98 -10.71
N VAL A 65 -11.86 9.24 -10.25
CA VAL A 65 -13.11 10.01 -10.31
C VAL A 65 -13.04 11.17 -11.31
N ALA A 66 -11.84 11.60 -11.67
CA ALA A 66 -11.58 12.56 -12.74
C ALA A 66 -10.15 12.32 -13.27
N LEU A 67 -9.89 12.74 -14.50
CA LEU A 67 -8.54 12.72 -15.08
C LEU A 67 -8.38 13.84 -16.11
N ASP A 68 -7.14 14.28 -16.29
CA ASP A 68 -6.69 15.16 -17.35
C ASP A 68 -5.43 14.58 -18.03
N GLU A 69 -4.78 15.34 -18.91
CA GLU A 69 -3.59 14.87 -19.65
C GLU A 69 -2.40 14.52 -18.75
N THR A 70 -2.32 15.01 -17.52
CA THR A 70 -1.14 14.94 -16.65
C THR A 70 -1.40 14.34 -15.27
N SER A 71 -2.66 14.18 -14.91
CA SER A 71 -3.07 13.75 -13.57
C SER A 71 -4.45 13.10 -13.54
N PHE A 72 -4.72 12.40 -12.47
CA PHE A 72 -6.03 11.86 -12.12
C PHE A 72 -6.42 12.27 -10.71
N GLU A 73 -7.72 12.25 -10.43
CA GLU A 73 -8.24 12.50 -9.08
C GLU A 73 -8.88 11.22 -8.51
N VAL A 74 -8.70 11.06 -7.22
CA VAL A 74 -9.32 9.96 -6.45
C VAL A 74 -9.92 10.49 -5.16
N ASP A 75 -10.98 9.84 -4.68
CA ASP A 75 -11.57 10.11 -3.38
C ASP A 75 -11.09 9.07 -2.36
N VAL A 76 -10.48 9.54 -1.27
CA VAL A 76 -9.97 8.71 -0.18
C VAL A 76 -10.91 8.83 1.00
N SER A 77 -11.46 7.70 1.45
CA SER A 77 -12.36 7.66 2.60
C SER A 77 -11.62 7.93 3.90
N LYS A 78 -12.35 8.33 4.94
CA LYS A 78 -11.82 8.47 6.30
C LYS A 78 -11.20 7.16 6.80
N GLU A 79 -11.82 6.02 6.53
CA GLU A 79 -11.30 4.69 6.88
C GLU A 79 -9.95 4.43 6.22
N SER A 80 -9.83 4.69 4.91
CA SER A 80 -8.57 4.54 4.19
C SER A 80 -7.47 5.44 4.76
N LEU A 81 -7.79 6.69 5.12
CA LEU A 81 -6.84 7.60 5.75
C LEU A 81 -6.36 7.14 7.12
N MET A 82 -7.23 6.47 7.90
CA MET A 82 -6.83 5.89 9.19
C MET A 82 -5.94 4.66 9.06
N ARG A 83 -6.05 3.92 7.96
CA ARG A 83 -5.30 2.68 7.70
C ARG A 83 -4.02 2.89 6.92
N THR A 84 -3.80 4.09 6.38
CA THR A 84 -2.67 4.35 5.49
C THR A 84 -1.84 5.53 5.98
N VAL A 85 -0.65 5.65 5.43
CA VAL A 85 0.21 6.82 5.62
C VAL A 85 0.49 7.51 4.30
N ARG A 86 0.72 8.83 4.37
CA ARG A 86 1.13 9.68 3.22
C ARG A 86 0.11 9.80 2.08
N LEU A 87 -1.18 9.56 2.34
CA LEU A 87 -2.25 9.89 1.41
C LEU A 87 -2.94 11.22 1.76
N ASP A 88 -2.58 11.83 2.87
CA ASP A 88 -3.16 13.06 3.40
C ASP A 88 -2.31 14.32 3.11
N GLN A 89 -1.25 14.18 2.32
CA GLN A 89 -0.32 15.27 2.02
C GLN A 89 0.33 15.12 0.63
N PRO A 90 0.81 16.21 0.01
CA PRO A 90 1.60 16.14 -1.21
C PRO A 90 2.89 15.33 -1.01
N GLY A 91 3.29 14.56 -2.05
CA GLY A 91 4.50 13.73 -2.00
C GLY A 91 4.53 12.65 -3.07
N SER A 92 5.70 12.00 -3.20
CA SER A 92 5.90 10.91 -4.14
C SER A 92 5.21 9.63 -3.68
N VAL A 93 4.56 8.94 -4.61
CA VAL A 93 3.80 7.71 -4.38
C VAL A 93 4.10 6.66 -5.44
N ASN A 94 4.08 5.38 -5.03
CA ASN A 94 4.10 4.26 -5.96
C ASN A 94 2.74 4.12 -6.63
N LEU A 95 2.72 3.88 -7.94
CA LEU A 95 1.52 3.70 -8.73
C LEU A 95 1.54 2.36 -9.45
N GLU A 96 0.40 1.66 -9.41
CA GLU A 96 0.13 0.46 -10.19
C GLU A 96 -1.32 0.50 -10.68
N LYS A 97 -1.56 0.29 -11.98
CA LYS A 97 -2.91 0.12 -12.52
C LYS A 97 -3.45 -1.26 -12.16
N ALA A 98 -4.77 -1.38 -12.03
CA ALA A 98 -5.40 -2.68 -11.88
C ALA A 98 -5.02 -3.61 -13.03
N MET A 99 -4.70 -4.86 -12.68
CA MET A 99 -4.28 -5.90 -13.61
C MET A 99 -5.40 -6.27 -14.58
N ARG A 100 -5.07 -6.38 -15.87
CA ARG A 100 -5.92 -6.96 -16.91
C ARG A 100 -5.79 -8.48 -16.91
N ALA A 101 -6.79 -9.17 -17.46
CA ALA A 101 -6.73 -10.63 -17.59
C ALA A 101 -5.57 -11.15 -18.46
N SER A 102 -5.04 -10.30 -19.35
CA SER A 102 -3.89 -10.61 -20.22
C SER A 102 -2.54 -10.32 -19.60
N ASP A 103 -2.48 -9.68 -18.43
CA ASP A 103 -1.22 -9.23 -17.84
C ASP A 103 -0.45 -10.38 -17.19
N ARG A 104 0.86 -10.21 -17.09
CA ARG A 104 1.70 -11.16 -16.36
C ARG A 104 1.55 -10.97 -14.86
N PHE A 105 1.46 -12.07 -14.14
CA PHE A 105 1.43 -12.09 -12.69
C PHE A 105 2.86 -12.14 -12.14
N GLY A 106 3.52 -10.98 -12.06
CA GLY A 106 4.94 -10.88 -11.74
C GLY A 106 5.28 -10.84 -10.25
N GLY A 107 4.30 -10.53 -9.39
CA GLY A 107 4.45 -10.48 -7.93
C GLY A 107 3.60 -11.52 -7.23
N HIS A 108 2.70 -11.06 -6.33
CA HIS A 108 1.71 -11.90 -5.67
C HIS A 108 0.32 -11.22 -5.74
N MET A 109 -0.71 -11.88 -5.22
CA MET A 109 -2.06 -11.34 -5.22
C MET A 109 -2.18 -10.20 -4.22
N VAL A 110 -2.24 -8.97 -4.73
CA VAL A 110 -2.40 -7.74 -3.95
C VAL A 110 -3.79 -7.18 -4.23
N SER A 111 -4.57 -6.99 -3.16
CA SER A 111 -5.94 -6.47 -3.28
C SER A 111 -5.99 -4.95 -3.33
N GLY A 112 -4.98 -4.29 -2.78
CA GLY A 112 -4.96 -2.85 -2.55
C GLY A 112 -5.70 -2.47 -1.26
N HIS A 113 -5.93 -3.42 -0.38
CA HIS A 113 -6.58 -3.19 0.90
C HIS A 113 -5.52 -3.26 2.02
N VAL A 114 -4.96 -2.10 2.33
CA VAL A 114 -3.94 -1.96 3.36
C VAL A 114 -4.47 -2.45 4.70
N ASP A 115 -3.75 -3.39 5.31
CA ASP A 115 -4.13 -3.98 6.61
C ASP A 115 -3.78 -3.06 7.76
N ASP A 116 -2.55 -2.52 7.73
CA ASP A 116 -2.00 -1.66 8.77
C ASP A 116 -0.79 -0.90 8.21
N THR A 117 -0.14 -0.14 9.06
CA THR A 117 1.14 0.49 8.76
C THR A 117 2.22 -0.02 9.70
N ALA A 118 3.47 -0.07 9.24
CA ALA A 118 4.59 -0.55 10.02
C ALA A 118 5.81 0.36 9.93
N PRO A 119 6.52 0.62 11.04
CA PRO A 119 7.73 1.42 11.02
C PRO A 119 8.89 0.64 10.39
N ILE A 120 9.72 1.35 9.64
CA ILE A 120 11.01 0.87 9.18
C ILE A 120 11.96 0.84 10.39
N ALA A 121 12.41 -0.34 10.76
CA ALA A 121 13.38 -0.50 11.84
C ALA A 121 14.80 -0.10 11.39
N SER A 122 15.19 -0.52 10.19
CA SER A 122 16.47 -0.13 9.59
C SER A 122 16.50 -0.34 8.08
N ILE A 123 17.39 0.38 7.40
CA ILE A 123 17.76 0.19 6.00
C ILE A 123 19.28 0.12 5.96
N LEU A 124 19.84 -1.02 5.59
CA LEU A 124 21.28 -1.27 5.63
C LEU A 124 21.78 -1.64 4.23
N PRO A 125 22.85 -1.01 3.72
CA PRO A 125 23.49 -1.46 2.49
C PRO A 125 24.00 -2.90 2.65
N GLN A 126 23.79 -3.75 1.63
CA GLN A 126 24.23 -5.15 1.59
C GLN A 126 24.75 -5.49 0.19
N GLY A 127 26.03 -5.29 -0.04
CA GLY A 127 26.60 -5.38 -1.38
C GLY A 127 25.95 -4.36 -2.32
N GLU A 128 25.43 -4.84 -3.45
CA GLU A 128 24.69 -4.05 -4.43
C GLU A 128 23.24 -3.76 -4.05
N SER A 129 22.74 -4.38 -2.97
CA SER A 129 21.33 -4.33 -2.54
C SER A 129 21.17 -3.63 -1.18
N TRP A 130 19.95 -3.59 -0.67
CA TRP A 130 19.64 -3.02 0.64
C TRP A 130 18.79 -4.00 1.45
N GLN A 131 19.21 -4.22 2.69
CA GLN A 131 18.39 -4.93 3.66
C GLN A 131 17.42 -3.94 4.30
N LEU A 132 16.13 -4.13 4.06
CA LEU A 132 15.04 -3.41 4.69
C LEU A 132 14.48 -4.26 5.82
N ASN A 133 14.50 -3.73 7.05
CA ASN A 133 13.87 -4.36 8.21
C ASN A 133 12.66 -3.54 8.63
N VAL A 134 11.50 -4.20 8.77
CA VAL A 134 10.23 -3.57 9.13
C VAL A 134 9.65 -4.30 10.34
N LEU A 135 9.20 -3.55 11.34
CA LEU A 135 8.56 -4.09 12.54
C LEU A 135 7.05 -4.10 12.33
N LEU A 136 6.51 -5.24 11.96
CA LEU A 136 5.07 -5.43 11.78
C LEU A 136 4.36 -5.43 13.14
N PRO A 137 3.15 -4.85 13.25
CA PRO A 137 2.35 -4.96 14.45
C PRO A 137 1.97 -6.41 14.73
N LYS A 138 1.78 -6.76 16.00
CA LYS A 138 1.48 -8.12 16.44
C LYS A 138 0.24 -8.75 15.78
N SER A 139 -0.72 -7.91 15.40
CA SER A 139 -1.92 -8.32 14.65
C SER A 139 -1.61 -8.94 13.28
N LEU A 140 -0.45 -8.63 12.70
CA LEU A 140 -0.03 -9.16 11.39
C LEU A 140 0.97 -10.32 11.49
N SER A 141 1.42 -10.68 12.68
CA SER A 141 2.47 -11.71 12.89
C SER A 141 2.09 -13.08 12.31
N ALA A 142 0.84 -13.48 12.41
CA ALA A 142 0.36 -14.79 11.95
C ALA A 142 0.32 -14.93 10.41
N TYR A 143 0.41 -13.83 9.68
CA TYR A 143 0.24 -13.80 8.22
C TYR A 143 1.56 -13.74 7.46
N VAL A 144 2.69 -13.69 8.14
CA VAL A 144 4.00 -13.59 7.49
C VAL A 144 4.86 -14.81 7.78
N THR A 145 5.59 -15.24 6.77
CA THR A 145 6.51 -16.39 6.89
C THR A 145 7.76 -16.16 6.05
N ALA A 146 8.87 -16.77 6.45
CA ALA A 146 10.09 -16.73 5.65
C ALA A 146 9.82 -17.32 4.26
N LYS A 147 10.30 -16.65 3.22
CA LYS A 147 10.05 -16.91 1.79
C LYS A 147 8.61 -16.70 1.33
N GLY A 148 7.74 -16.19 2.19
CA GLY A 148 6.41 -15.69 1.80
C GLY A 148 6.48 -14.30 1.18
N SER A 149 5.33 -13.81 0.74
CA SER A 149 5.17 -12.49 0.13
C SER A 149 4.54 -11.49 1.09
N ILE A 150 4.89 -10.22 0.91
CA ILE A 150 4.29 -9.08 1.60
C ILE A 150 4.30 -7.88 0.65
N ALA A 151 3.28 -7.04 0.70
CA ALA A 151 3.30 -5.77 -0.01
C ALA A 151 3.59 -4.62 0.96
N LEU A 152 4.63 -3.83 0.65
CA LEU A 152 5.03 -2.63 1.40
C LEU A 152 4.94 -1.41 0.48
N ASP A 153 4.13 -0.40 0.84
CA ASP A 153 3.78 0.72 -0.04
C ASP A 153 3.41 0.25 -1.46
N GLY A 154 2.70 -0.89 -1.57
CA GLY A 154 2.28 -1.50 -2.83
C GLY A 154 3.37 -2.28 -3.57
N VAL A 155 4.57 -2.42 -3.03
CA VAL A 155 5.65 -3.19 -3.62
C VAL A 155 5.59 -4.63 -3.14
N SER A 156 5.44 -5.60 -4.05
CA SER A 156 5.51 -7.03 -3.76
C SER A 156 6.95 -7.43 -3.43
N LEU A 157 7.16 -7.97 -2.24
CA LEU A 157 8.48 -8.28 -1.70
C LEU A 157 8.51 -9.68 -1.09
N THR A 158 9.65 -10.36 -1.20
CA THR A 158 9.88 -11.65 -0.56
C THR A 158 10.46 -11.43 0.83
N VAL A 159 9.85 -12.03 1.83
CA VAL A 159 10.35 -12.02 3.21
C VAL A 159 11.53 -12.99 3.34
N ASN A 160 12.70 -12.49 3.75
CA ASN A 160 13.89 -13.31 3.95
C ASN A 160 13.91 -14.01 5.32
N SER A 161 13.57 -13.25 6.36
CA SER A 161 13.49 -13.78 7.73
C SER A 161 12.36 -13.12 8.51
N VAL A 162 11.90 -13.85 9.52
CA VAL A 162 10.82 -13.46 10.43
C VAL A 162 11.32 -13.72 11.84
N ILE A 163 11.27 -12.72 12.71
CA ILE A 163 11.68 -12.79 14.11
C ILE A 163 10.59 -12.20 14.97
N ASP A 164 9.88 -13.03 15.70
CA ASP A 164 8.86 -12.58 16.64
C ASP A 164 9.50 -11.89 17.85
N GLN A 165 8.92 -10.75 18.23
CA GLN A 165 9.33 -9.92 19.36
C GLN A 165 8.12 -9.66 20.27
N ALA A 166 8.35 -9.06 21.43
CA ALA A 166 7.28 -8.78 22.39
C ALA A 166 6.21 -7.81 21.84
N ASP A 167 6.62 -6.87 21.01
CA ASP A 167 5.81 -5.77 20.46
C ASP A 167 5.41 -5.98 18.99
N GLY A 168 5.82 -7.08 18.35
CA GLY A 168 5.47 -7.38 16.95
C GLY A 168 6.38 -8.40 16.31
N THR A 169 6.46 -8.37 14.99
CA THR A 169 7.30 -9.27 14.20
C THR A 169 8.24 -8.48 13.30
N LEU A 170 9.54 -8.65 13.51
CA LEU A 170 10.55 -8.06 12.65
C LEU A 170 10.70 -8.92 11.40
N VAL A 171 10.39 -8.34 10.24
CA VAL A 171 10.62 -8.95 8.93
C VAL A 171 11.82 -8.31 8.26
N SER A 172 12.66 -9.14 7.61
CA SER A 172 13.79 -8.69 6.82
C SER A 172 13.57 -9.00 5.35
N ILE A 173 13.87 -8.04 4.49
CA ILE A 173 13.64 -8.08 3.04
C ILE A 173 14.90 -7.59 2.35
N ASN A 174 15.31 -8.24 1.27
CA ASN A 174 16.39 -7.75 0.43
C ASN A 174 15.82 -7.00 -0.78
N LEU A 175 16.15 -5.71 -0.89
CA LEU A 175 15.75 -4.85 -1.99
C LEU A 175 16.86 -4.83 -3.04
N ILE A 176 16.59 -5.39 -4.22
CA ILE A 176 17.50 -5.34 -5.36
C ILE A 176 17.58 -3.91 -5.93
N PRO A 177 18.67 -3.54 -6.64
CA PRO A 177 18.85 -2.18 -7.16
C PRO A 177 17.69 -1.67 -7.99
N HIS A 178 17.09 -2.51 -8.83
CA HIS A 178 15.95 -2.12 -9.64
C HIS A 178 14.75 -1.70 -8.79
N THR A 179 14.35 -2.52 -7.81
CA THR A 179 13.23 -2.20 -6.92
C THR A 179 13.51 -0.95 -6.09
N TRP A 180 14.74 -0.81 -5.60
CA TRP A 180 15.17 0.37 -4.85
C TRP A 180 15.00 1.65 -5.67
N GLN A 181 15.45 1.66 -6.92
CA GLN A 181 15.43 2.83 -7.81
C GLN A 181 14.06 3.13 -8.40
N SER A 182 13.27 2.08 -8.72
CA SER A 182 11.99 2.19 -9.43
C SER A 182 10.79 2.46 -8.51
N THR A 183 11.00 2.52 -7.19
CA THR A 183 9.93 2.74 -6.20
C THR A 183 10.29 3.87 -5.24
N THR A 184 9.32 4.31 -4.44
CA THR A 184 9.56 5.33 -3.40
C THR A 184 10.35 4.82 -2.20
N LEU A 185 10.73 3.53 -2.15
CA LEU A 185 11.44 2.95 -0.99
C LEU A 185 12.80 3.62 -0.76
N HIS A 186 13.49 4.04 -1.82
CA HIS A 186 14.78 4.77 -1.69
C HIS A 186 14.65 6.15 -1.00
N LEU A 187 13.46 6.72 -0.97
CA LEU A 187 13.18 7.99 -0.30
C LEU A 187 12.92 7.82 1.20
N ARG A 188 12.73 6.59 1.65
CA ARG A 188 12.35 6.30 3.04
C ARG A 188 13.53 6.31 3.99
N ARG A 189 13.22 6.53 5.28
CA ARG A 189 14.21 6.57 6.37
C ARG A 189 13.76 5.66 7.52
N PRO A 190 14.67 5.12 8.33
CA PRO A 190 14.33 4.45 9.58
C PRO A 190 13.42 5.32 10.45
N GLY A 191 12.41 4.72 11.06
CA GLY A 191 11.36 5.37 11.84
C GLY A 191 10.13 5.81 11.03
N GLU A 192 10.23 6.00 9.71
CA GLU A 192 9.05 6.23 8.86
C GLU A 192 8.20 4.96 8.74
N ARG A 193 6.90 5.13 8.50
CA ARG A 193 5.97 4.01 8.36
C ARG A 193 5.71 3.72 6.88
N LEU A 194 5.48 2.44 6.57
CA LEU A 194 5.04 1.93 5.27
C LEU A 194 3.62 1.39 5.40
N ASN A 195 2.82 1.51 4.35
CA ASN A 195 1.57 0.76 4.22
C ASN A 195 1.88 -0.72 4.05
N VAL A 196 1.18 -1.57 4.78
CA VAL A 196 1.39 -3.03 4.78
C VAL A 196 0.13 -3.71 4.32
N GLU A 197 0.24 -4.57 3.32
CA GLU A 197 -0.77 -5.57 2.98
C GLU A 197 -0.10 -6.95 3.05
N VAL A 198 -0.61 -7.85 3.90
CA VAL A 198 -0.15 -9.23 3.97
C VAL A 198 -0.82 -10.07 2.89
N ASP A 199 -0.20 -11.20 2.53
CA ASP A 199 -0.74 -12.08 1.50
C ASP A 199 -2.18 -12.52 1.85
N GLN A 200 -3.08 -12.33 0.91
CA GLN A 200 -4.50 -12.66 1.06
C GLN A 200 -4.74 -14.15 1.35
N LEU A 201 -3.89 -15.02 0.80
CA LEU A 201 -3.97 -16.46 1.09
C LEU A 201 -3.67 -16.75 2.56
N ALA A 202 -2.70 -16.07 3.16
CA ALA A 202 -2.38 -16.24 4.58
C ALA A 202 -3.58 -15.84 5.48
N LYS A 203 -4.27 -14.74 5.15
CA LYS A 203 -5.48 -14.33 5.88
C LYS A 203 -6.59 -15.38 5.82
N GLN A 204 -6.79 -15.97 4.65
CA GLN A 204 -7.83 -16.99 4.47
C GLN A 204 -7.49 -18.27 5.22
N VAL A 205 -6.24 -18.72 5.16
CA VAL A 205 -5.78 -19.90 5.90
C VAL A 205 -5.95 -19.69 7.40
N GLU A 206 -5.49 -18.57 7.94
CA GLU A 206 -5.64 -18.24 9.36
C GLU A 206 -7.11 -18.23 9.79
N ARG A 207 -8.00 -17.64 8.98
CA ARG A 207 -9.43 -17.60 9.28
C ARG A 207 -10.05 -18.99 9.33
N ILE A 208 -9.66 -19.90 8.45
CA ILE A 208 -10.13 -21.30 8.45
C ILE A 208 -9.63 -22.01 9.71
N LEU A 209 -8.35 -21.87 10.05
CA LEU A 209 -7.76 -22.49 11.26
C LEU A 209 -8.44 -22.05 12.54
N GLN A 210 -8.72 -20.75 12.70
CA GLN A 210 -9.46 -20.20 13.84
C GLN A 210 -10.86 -20.82 13.98
N ARG A 211 -11.54 -21.04 12.86
CA ARG A 211 -12.88 -21.67 12.85
C ARG A 211 -12.82 -23.13 13.27
N LEU A 212 -11.83 -23.88 12.81
CA LEU A 212 -11.64 -25.27 13.19
C LEU A 212 -11.32 -25.43 14.69
N GLN A 213 -10.49 -24.55 15.25
CA GLN A 213 -10.16 -24.52 16.68
C GLN A 213 -11.34 -24.14 17.58
N SER A 214 -12.23 -23.26 17.09
CA SER A 214 -13.41 -22.82 17.83
C SER A 214 -14.55 -23.84 17.83
N SER A 215 -14.44 -24.91 17.04
CA SER A 215 -15.47 -25.94 16.90
C SER A 215 -15.18 -27.17 17.78
N HIS A 216 -14.14 -27.12 18.62
CA HIS A 216 -13.72 -28.09 19.63
C HIS A 216 -13.75 -27.47 21.00
#